data_1eb37b439fa743f2748d74a7fbec60aa
#
_entry.id   1eb37b439fa743f2748d74a7fbec60aa
#
_cell.length_a   1.000
_cell.length_b   1.000
_cell.length_c   1.000
_cell.angle_alpha   90.00
_cell.angle_beta   90.00
_cell.angle_gamma   90.00
#
_symmetry.space_group_name_H-M   'P 1'
#
loop_
_entity.id
_entity.type
_entity.pdbx_description
1 polymer ?
#
loop_
_entity_poly.entity_id
_entity_poly.type
_entity_poly.pdbx_seq_one_letter_code
_entity_poly.pdbx_strand_id
1 'polypeptide(L)'
;MADGGSHFIHGAFRKMLAKYDVNHIIVSPYHPQSSGQVELSNRELKLILQKTINRSRKNWSKKLDDALWAYRTAYKNPMGMSPYKMVYGKACHLPLKLEHKAYWAIKELNYDFKLAGEKRLFDISSLDEWRTQAYENAKLFKENLKDGTTKGYKSVSLT
;
A
#
# COMPACT_ATOMS: atom_id res chain seq x y z
N MET A 1 -8.67 6.18 5.48
CA MET A 1 -8.83 6.50 6.91
C MET A 1 -7.97 7.71 7.24
N ALA A 2 -8.45 8.62 8.07
CA ALA A 2 -7.72 9.80 8.55
C ALA A 2 -7.96 9.96 10.05
N ASP A 3 -7.06 10.64 10.73
CA ASP A 3 -7.25 11.05 12.11
C ASP A 3 -8.27 12.20 12.21
N GLY A 4 -8.69 12.56 13.43
CA GLY A 4 -9.64 13.63 13.69
C GLY A 4 -9.08 15.07 13.52
N GLY A 5 -7.96 15.24 12.83
CA GLY A 5 -7.35 16.55 12.61
C GLY A 5 -8.27 17.48 11.82
N SER A 6 -8.35 18.75 12.23
CA SER A 6 -9.26 19.75 11.64
C SER A 6 -9.08 19.92 10.13
N HIS A 7 -7.86 19.74 9.61
CA HIS A 7 -7.55 19.81 8.18
C HIS A 7 -8.16 18.66 7.37
N PHE A 8 -8.38 17.48 7.98
CA PHE A 8 -9.06 16.35 7.31
C PHE A 8 -10.60 16.47 7.39
N ILE A 9 -11.12 17.21 8.37
CA ILE A 9 -12.57 17.40 8.55
C ILE A 9 -13.11 18.53 7.67
N HIS A 10 -12.23 19.37 7.15
CA HIS A 10 -12.60 20.56 6.38
C HIS A 10 -13.44 20.23 5.14
N GLY A 11 -14.51 21.02 4.90
CA GLY A 11 -15.48 20.77 3.83
C GLY A 11 -14.89 20.72 2.42
N ALA A 12 -13.86 21.53 2.13
CA ALA A 12 -13.18 21.51 0.84
C ALA A 12 -12.45 20.17 0.59
N PHE A 13 -11.81 19.60 1.63
CA PHE A 13 -11.16 18.31 1.55
C PHE A 13 -12.17 17.18 1.31
N ARG A 14 -13.30 17.21 2.00
CA ARG A 14 -14.39 16.24 1.81
C ARG A 14 -14.96 16.31 0.39
N LYS A 15 -15.18 17.50 -0.16
CA LYS A 15 -15.64 17.68 -1.55
C LYS A 15 -14.63 17.14 -2.56
N MET A 16 -13.34 17.35 -2.33
CA MET A 16 -12.27 16.81 -3.17
C MET A 16 -12.29 15.28 -3.18
N LEU A 17 -12.37 14.65 -2.01
CA LEU A 17 -12.41 13.19 -1.92
C LEU A 17 -13.65 12.59 -2.59
N ALA A 18 -14.81 13.22 -2.44
CA ALA A 18 -16.05 12.82 -3.11
C ALA A 18 -15.92 12.88 -4.65
N LYS A 19 -15.18 13.86 -5.19
CA LYS A 19 -14.92 13.94 -6.64
C LYS A 19 -14.14 12.73 -7.18
N TYR A 20 -13.31 12.11 -6.34
CA TYR A 20 -12.50 10.94 -6.70
C TYR A 20 -13.10 9.62 -6.19
N ASP A 21 -14.36 9.63 -5.75
CA ASP A 21 -15.06 8.46 -5.19
C ASP A 21 -14.28 7.78 -4.05
N VAL A 22 -13.63 8.60 -3.21
CA VAL A 22 -12.85 8.12 -2.08
C VAL A 22 -13.70 8.15 -0.82
N ASN A 23 -13.96 6.99 -0.24
CA ASN A 23 -14.67 6.87 1.04
C ASN A 23 -13.79 7.40 2.18
N HIS A 24 -14.22 8.49 2.82
CA HIS A 24 -13.50 9.16 3.90
C HIS A 24 -14.00 8.71 5.26
N ILE A 25 -13.24 7.86 5.91
CA ILE A 25 -13.50 7.38 7.28
C ILE A 25 -12.60 8.12 8.25
N ILE A 26 -13.21 8.83 9.20
CA ILE A 26 -12.51 9.50 10.30
C ILE A 26 -12.44 8.51 11.47
N VAL A 27 -11.25 8.32 12.00
CA VAL A 27 -11.00 7.41 13.11
C VAL A 27 -11.02 8.19 14.42
N SER A 28 -11.69 7.65 15.43
CA SER A 28 -11.73 8.21 16.77
C SER A 28 -10.35 8.13 17.45
N PRO A 29 -9.86 9.19 18.10
CA PRO A 29 -8.60 9.17 18.84
C PRO A 29 -8.61 8.20 20.04
N TYR A 30 -9.80 7.79 20.48
CA TYR A 30 -9.95 6.85 21.60
C TYR A 30 -9.77 5.37 21.23
N HIS A 31 -9.61 5.06 19.94
CA HIS A 31 -9.38 3.70 19.45
C HIS A 31 -8.08 3.61 18.66
N PRO A 32 -6.91 3.54 19.32
CA PRO A 32 -5.61 3.48 18.65
C PRO A 32 -5.45 2.27 17.71
N GLN A 33 -6.19 1.20 17.97
CA GLN A 33 -6.17 0.02 17.10
C GLN A 33 -6.72 0.28 15.69
N SER A 34 -7.61 1.24 15.51
CA SER A 34 -8.19 1.59 14.21
C SER A 34 -7.27 2.50 13.39
N SER A 35 -6.38 3.28 14.03
CA SER A 35 -5.40 4.15 13.36
C SER A 35 -4.06 3.45 13.07
N GLY A 36 -3.78 2.31 13.69
CA GLY A 36 -2.49 1.65 13.62
C GLY A 36 -2.00 1.36 12.19
N GLN A 37 -2.91 1.00 11.27
CA GLN A 37 -2.56 0.78 9.86
C GLN A 37 -2.14 2.08 9.15
N VAL A 38 -2.80 3.19 9.46
CA VAL A 38 -2.48 4.50 8.90
C VAL A 38 -1.14 4.99 9.43
N GLU A 39 -0.91 4.84 10.73
CA GLU A 39 0.36 5.20 11.38
C GLU A 39 1.53 4.41 10.82
N LEU A 40 1.37 3.09 10.63
CA LEU A 40 2.38 2.24 10.03
C LEU A 40 2.70 2.67 8.60
N SER A 41 1.68 2.92 7.78
CA SER A 41 1.83 3.37 6.40
C SER A 41 2.54 4.71 6.32
N ASN A 42 2.16 5.67 7.17
CA ASN A 42 2.80 6.98 7.26
C ASN A 42 4.26 6.88 7.70
N ARG A 43 4.56 6.00 8.67
CA ARG A 43 5.93 5.73 9.13
C ARG A 43 6.79 5.16 8.01
N GLU A 44 6.29 4.17 7.27
CA GLU A 44 7.02 3.59 6.15
C GLU A 44 7.28 4.61 5.04
N LEU A 45 6.28 5.39 4.63
CA LEU A 45 6.45 6.47 3.66
C LEU A 45 7.48 7.51 4.12
N LYS A 46 7.45 7.90 5.39
CA LYS A 46 8.43 8.81 5.97
C LYS A 46 9.84 8.25 5.88
N LEU A 47 10.03 6.97 6.18
CA LEU A 47 11.33 6.29 6.07
C LEU A 47 11.83 6.24 4.63
N ILE A 48 10.97 5.95 3.66
CA ILE A 48 11.32 5.96 2.23
C ILE A 48 11.75 7.36 1.82
N LEU A 49 10.95 8.39 2.16
CA LEU A 49 11.29 9.78 1.87
C LEU A 49 12.62 10.20 2.50
N GLN A 50 12.86 9.85 3.75
CA GLN A 50 14.13 10.16 4.43
C GLN A 50 15.35 9.57 3.72
N LYS A 51 15.21 8.38 3.11
CA LYS A 51 16.29 7.74 2.34
C LYS A 51 16.50 8.36 0.94
N THR A 52 15.45 8.93 0.35
CA THR A 52 15.49 9.46 -1.03
C THR A 52 15.76 10.95 -1.10
N ILE A 53 15.61 11.66 0.01
CA ILE A 53 15.80 13.12 0.08
C ILE A 53 17.24 13.47 0.42
N ASN A 54 17.76 14.52 -0.22
CA ASN A 54 19.07 15.09 0.08
C ASN A 54 19.12 15.70 1.50
N ARG A 55 20.32 15.93 2.04
CA ARG A 55 20.55 16.52 3.37
C ARG A 55 19.75 17.80 3.64
N SER A 56 19.47 18.61 2.61
CA SER A 56 18.73 19.88 2.76
C SER A 56 17.22 19.72 2.99
N ARG A 57 16.67 18.51 2.79
CA ARG A 57 15.23 18.17 2.94
C ARG A 57 14.25 19.06 2.15
N LYS A 58 14.71 20.00 1.34
CA LYS A 58 13.86 20.98 0.63
C LYS A 58 13.15 20.41 -0.61
N ASN A 59 13.58 19.25 -1.11
CA ASN A 59 13.06 18.65 -2.35
C ASN A 59 12.12 17.46 -2.13
N TRP A 60 11.55 17.32 -0.91
CA TRP A 60 10.69 16.18 -0.57
C TRP A 60 9.46 16.06 -1.48
N SER A 61 8.85 17.20 -1.87
CA SER A 61 7.66 17.21 -2.72
C SER A 61 7.93 16.61 -4.11
N LYS A 62 9.12 16.86 -4.68
CA LYS A 62 9.53 16.30 -5.98
C LYS A 62 9.80 14.79 -5.89
N LYS A 63 10.08 14.28 -4.68
CA LYS A 63 10.38 12.87 -4.43
C LYS A 63 9.19 12.09 -3.89
N LEU A 64 8.06 12.75 -3.67
CA LEU A 64 6.87 12.13 -3.10
C LEU A 64 6.31 11.03 -4.01
N ASP A 65 6.24 11.26 -5.31
CA ASP A 65 5.74 10.28 -6.28
C ASP A 65 6.64 9.04 -6.34
N ASP A 66 7.98 9.24 -6.32
CA ASP A 66 8.95 8.15 -6.26
C ASP A 66 8.77 7.32 -4.98
N ALA A 67 8.56 7.98 -3.84
CA ALA A 67 8.35 7.31 -2.55
C ALA A 67 7.01 6.55 -2.50
N LEU A 68 5.96 7.13 -3.02
CA LEU A 68 4.65 6.47 -3.13
C LEU A 68 4.72 5.26 -4.08
N TRP A 69 5.45 5.38 -5.16
CA TRP A 69 5.69 4.28 -6.07
C TRP A 69 6.44 3.14 -5.39
N ALA A 70 7.55 3.44 -4.73
CA ALA A 70 8.31 2.46 -3.96
C ALA A 70 7.44 1.78 -2.87
N TYR A 71 6.60 2.55 -2.18
CA TYR A 71 5.67 2.01 -1.19
C TYR A 71 4.65 1.03 -1.78
N ARG A 72 4.07 1.37 -2.94
CA ARG A 72 3.05 0.55 -3.62
C ARG A 72 3.61 -0.73 -4.21
N THR A 73 4.86 -0.70 -4.66
CA THR A 73 5.50 -1.84 -5.34
C THR A 73 6.28 -2.74 -4.40
N ALA A 74 6.62 -2.26 -3.19
CA ALA A 74 7.30 -3.06 -2.18
C ALA A 74 6.43 -4.22 -1.68
N TYR A 75 7.06 -5.37 -1.49
CA TYR A 75 6.42 -6.52 -0.87
C TYR A 75 6.07 -6.21 0.60
N LYS A 76 4.87 -6.57 1.01
CA LYS A 76 4.36 -6.40 2.38
C LYS A 76 4.17 -7.75 3.04
N ASN A 77 5.05 -8.09 3.99
CA ASN A 77 4.99 -9.36 4.72
C ASN A 77 3.58 -9.68 5.28
N PRO A 78 2.85 -8.72 5.89
CA PRO A 78 1.51 -9.02 6.42
C PRO A 78 0.51 -9.46 5.35
N MET A 79 0.66 -8.98 4.12
CA MET A 79 -0.26 -9.29 3.01
C MET A 79 0.22 -10.42 2.12
N GLY A 80 1.50 -10.81 2.22
CA GLY A 80 2.12 -11.81 1.35
C GLY A 80 2.30 -11.35 -0.11
N MET A 81 2.09 -10.06 -0.39
CA MET A 81 2.25 -9.50 -1.73
C MET A 81 2.43 -7.98 -1.70
N SER A 82 2.70 -7.36 -2.87
CA SER A 82 2.74 -5.90 -2.98
C SER A 82 1.33 -5.32 -3.11
N PRO A 83 1.07 -4.10 -2.60
CA PRO A 83 -0.18 -3.37 -2.82
C PRO A 83 -0.51 -3.19 -4.31
N TYR A 84 0.50 -3.02 -5.14
CA TYR A 84 0.34 -2.92 -6.59
C TYR A 84 -0.28 -4.20 -7.19
N LYS A 85 0.20 -5.37 -6.78
CA LYS A 85 -0.35 -6.65 -7.25
C LYS A 85 -1.82 -6.82 -6.83
N MET A 86 -2.18 -6.43 -5.61
CA MET A 86 -3.57 -6.48 -5.13
C MET A 86 -4.53 -5.63 -5.97
N VAL A 87 -4.06 -4.50 -6.50
CA VAL A 87 -4.92 -3.58 -7.27
C VAL A 87 -4.95 -3.95 -8.73
N TYR A 88 -3.78 -4.25 -9.30
CA TYR A 88 -3.64 -4.41 -10.75
C TYR A 88 -3.51 -5.86 -11.23
N GLY A 89 -3.42 -6.83 -10.30
CA GLY A 89 -3.31 -8.25 -10.63
C GLY A 89 -2.01 -8.66 -11.32
N LYS A 90 -0.98 -7.81 -11.27
CA LYS A 90 0.33 -8.10 -11.86
C LYS A 90 1.46 -7.61 -10.96
N ALA A 91 2.60 -8.28 -11.00
CA ALA A 91 3.80 -7.79 -10.35
C ALA A 91 4.32 -6.54 -11.07
N CYS A 92 4.80 -5.55 -10.29
CA CYS A 92 5.51 -4.41 -10.84
C CYS A 92 6.95 -4.42 -10.32
N HIS A 93 7.89 -4.43 -11.25
CA HIS A 93 9.33 -4.48 -10.93
C HIS A 93 10.07 -3.21 -11.36
N LEU A 94 9.41 -2.32 -12.10
CA LEU A 94 10.03 -1.14 -12.67
C LEU A 94 9.31 0.14 -12.24
N PRO A 95 10.01 1.28 -12.12
CA PRO A 95 9.38 2.59 -12.01
C PRO A 95 8.37 2.83 -13.14
N LEU A 96 7.26 3.50 -12.85
CA LEU A 96 6.14 3.67 -13.78
C LEU A 96 6.57 4.12 -15.19
N LYS A 97 7.48 5.08 -15.27
CA LYS A 97 7.99 5.58 -16.57
C LYS A 97 8.77 4.51 -17.37
N LEU A 98 9.53 3.67 -16.68
CA LEU A 98 10.28 2.57 -17.31
C LEU A 98 9.36 1.41 -17.67
N GLU A 99 8.37 1.12 -16.83
CA GLU A 99 7.36 0.10 -17.12
C GLU A 99 6.55 0.46 -18.36
N HIS A 100 6.11 1.71 -18.50
CA HIS A 100 5.43 2.15 -19.70
C HIS A 100 6.31 2.05 -20.95
N LYS A 101 7.57 2.48 -20.87
CA LYS A 101 8.51 2.35 -22.00
C LYS A 101 8.77 0.90 -22.35
N ALA A 102 8.99 0.02 -21.36
CA ALA A 102 9.16 -1.40 -21.58
C ALA A 102 7.90 -2.06 -22.16
N TYR A 103 6.72 -1.68 -21.65
CA TYR A 103 5.44 -2.16 -22.17
C TYR A 103 5.22 -1.77 -23.64
N TRP A 104 5.53 -0.52 -23.99
CA TRP A 104 5.45 -0.08 -25.37
C TRP A 104 6.44 -0.81 -26.27
N ALA A 105 7.68 -1.01 -25.82
CA ALA A 105 8.68 -1.77 -26.58
C ALA A 105 8.27 -3.24 -26.78
N ILE A 106 7.75 -3.90 -25.73
CA ILE A 106 7.24 -5.26 -25.82
C ILE A 106 6.01 -5.35 -26.73
N LYS A 107 5.12 -4.37 -26.66
CA LYS A 107 3.93 -4.29 -27.51
C LYS A 107 4.30 -4.11 -28.97
N GLU A 108 5.34 -3.35 -29.26
CA GLU A 108 5.83 -3.11 -30.62
C GLU A 108 6.55 -4.34 -31.19
N LEU A 109 7.21 -5.14 -30.33
CA LEU A 109 7.93 -6.34 -30.70
C LEU A 109 7.06 -7.62 -30.71
N ASN A 110 6.02 -7.69 -29.86
CA ASN A 110 5.12 -8.84 -29.74
C ASN A 110 3.68 -8.47 -30.10
N TYR A 111 3.33 -8.58 -31.35
CA TYR A 111 2.01 -8.22 -31.89
C TYR A 111 0.86 -9.19 -31.56
N ASP A 112 1.02 -10.10 -30.61
CA ASP A 112 -0.06 -11.04 -30.26
C ASP A 112 -1.00 -10.46 -29.20
N PHE A 113 -1.92 -9.60 -29.63
CA PHE A 113 -2.95 -8.99 -28.81
C PHE A 113 -3.92 -10.00 -28.20
N LYS A 114 -4.13 -11.16 -28.82
CA LYS A 114 -5.12 -12.13 -28.39
C LYS A 114 -4.65 -12.88 -27.15
N LEU A 115 -3.42 -13.41 -27.19
CA LEU A 115 -2.81 -14.09 -26.04
C LEU A 115 -2.59 -13.15 -24.84
N ALA A 116 -2.21 -11.88 -25.08
CA ALA A 116 -2.09 -10.89 -24.02
C ALA A 116 -3.43 -10.56 -23.38
N GLY A 117 -4.51 -10.52 -24.15
CA GLY A 117 -5.87 -10.29 -23.67
C GLY A 117 -6.39 -11.44 -22.83
N GLU A 118 -6.21 -12.67 -23.26
CA GLU A 118 -6.61 -13.89 -22.53
C GLU A 118 -5.90 -13.99 -21.18
N LYS A 119 -4.59 -13.77 -21.15
CA LYS A 119 -3.81 -13.73 -19.90
C LYS A 119 -4.31 -12.65 -18.97
N ARG A 120 -4.64 -11.46 -19.48
CA ARG A 120 -5.15 -10.36 -18.68
C ARG A 120 -6.52 -10.65 -18.08
N LEU A 121 -7.42 -11.31 -18.83
CA LEU A 121 -8.70 -11.75 -18.32
C LEU A 121 -8.55 -12.76 -17.19
N PHE A 122 -7.62 -13.70 -17.34
CA PHE A 122 -7.30 -14.67 -16.30
C PHE A 122 -6.75 -13.97 -15.03
N ASP A 123 -5.81 -13.04 -15.18
CA ASP A 123 -5.26 -12.27 -14.06
C ASP A 123 -6.35 -11.45 -13.33
N ILE A 124 -7.33 -10.90 -14.06
CA ILE A 124 -8.45 -10.17 -13.48
C ILE A 124 -9.37 -11.11 -12.71
N SER A 125 -9.68 -12.30 -13.26
CA SER A 125 -10.52 -13.28 -12.57
C SER A 125 -9.90 -13.79 -11.26
N SER A 126 -8.57 -13.86 -11.20
CA SER A 126 -7.83 -14.27 -10.00
C SER A 126 -7.65 -13.15 -8.96
N LEU A 127 -8.03 -11.92 -9.27
CA LEU A 127 -7.83 -10.76 -8.36
C LEU A 127 -8.55 -10.91 -7.02
N ASP A 128 -9.75 -11.45 -7.04
CA ASP A 128 -10.56 -11.59 -5.82
C ASP A 128 -9.99 -12.68 -4.91
N GLU A 129 -9.46 -13.76 -5.48
CA GLU A 129 -8.74 -14.80 -4.72
C GLU A 129 -7.49 -14.22 -4.07
N TRP A 130 -6.69 -13.45 -4.80
CA TRP A 130 -5.48 -12.82 -4.26
C TRP A 130 -5.78 -11.81 -3.15
N ARG A 131 -6.89 -11.06 -3.27
CA ARG A 131 -7.35 -10.14 -2.23
C ARG A 131 -7.77 -10.90 -0.99
N THR A 132 -8.55 -11.96 -1.14
CA THR A 132 -8.97 -12.83 -0.03
C THR A 132 -7.75 -13.41 0.67
N GLN A 133 -6.80 -13.97 -0.07
CA GLN A 133 -5.56 -14.50 0.48
C GLN A 133 -4.74 -13.43 1.21
N ALA A 134 -4.67 -12.21 0.69
CA ALA A 134 -3.96 -11.11 1.35
C ALA A 134 -4.62 -10.71 2.68
N TYR A 135 -5.96 -10.72 2.75
CA TYR A 135 -6.69 -10.46 4.00
C TYR A 135 -6.47 -11.56 5.04
N GLU A 136 -6.49 -12.82 4.63
CA GLU A 136 -6.21 -13.96 5.50
C GLU A 136 -4.78 -13.91 6.05
N ASN A 137 -3.80 -13.67 5.19
CA ASN A 137 -2.41 -13.50 5.59
C ASN A 137 -2.24 -12.35 6.60
N ALA A 138 -2.90 -11.21 6.36
CA ALA A 138 -2.85 -10.07 7.27
C ALA A 138 -3.48 -10.39 8.63
N LYS A 139 -4.56 -11.19 8.65
CA LYS A 139 -5.21 -11.66 9.88
C LYS A 139 -4.28 -12.57 10.68
N LEU A 140 -3.72 -13.60 10.04
CA LEU A 140 -2.78 -14.54 10.66
C LEU A 140 -1.53 -13.83 11.20
N PHE A 141 -0.98 -12.89 10.42
CA PHE A 141 0.17 -12.09 10.87
C PHE A 141 -0.15 -11.28 12.14
N LYS A 142 -1.35 -10.69 12.20
CA LYS A 142 -1.81 -9.93 13.37
C LYS A 142 -2.03 -10.82 14.58
N GLU A 143 -2.55 -12.03 14.40
CA GLU A 143 -2.74 -13.02 15.46
C GLU A 143 -1.39 -13.49 16.02
N ASN A 144 -0.45 -13.85 15.15
CA ASN A 144 0.90 -14.24 15.55
C ASN A 144 1.65 -13.14 16.34
N LEU A 145 1.46 -11.88 15.97
CA LEU A 145 2.02 -10.75 16.71
C LEU A 145 1.41 -10.62 18.11
N LYS A 146 0.11 -10.83 18.27
CA LYS A 146 -0.55 -10.80 19.57
C LYS A 146 -0.03 -11.91 20.46
N ASP A 147 0.08 -13.14 19.96
CA ASP A 147 0.56 -14.29 20.70
C ASP A 147 2.02 -14.12 21.12
N GLY A 148 2.86 -13.58 20.26
CA GLY A 148 4.24 -13.24 20.58
C GLY A 148 4.36 -12.20 21.69
N THR A 149 3.50 -11.17 21.66
CA THR A 149 3.46 -10.13 22.69
C THR A 149 2.98 -10.70 24.03
N THR A 150 1.96 -11.56 24.01
CA THR A 150 1.40 -12.18 25.22
C THR A 150 2.41 -13.12 25.90
N LYS A 151 3.20 -13.87 25.12
CA LYS A 151 4.28 -14.71 25.65
C LYS A 151 5.41 -13.87 26.26
N GLY A 152 5.77 -12.76 25.65
CA GLY A 152 6.78 -11.82 26.18
C GLY A 152 6.39 -11.22 27.53
N TYR A 153 5.12 -10.83 27.71
CA TYR A 153 4.62 -10.31 28.99
C TYR A 153 4.59 -11.36 30.11
N LYS A 154 4.28 -12.60 29.78
CA LYS A 154 4.31 -13.69 30.80
C LYS A 154 5.72 -14.03 31.31
N SER A 155 6.74 -13.84 30.49
CA SER A 155 8.13 -14.08 30.91
C SER A 155 8.71 -12.94 31.75
N VAL A 156 8.18 -11.74 31.67
CA VAL A 156 8.63 -10.59 32.50
C VAL A 156 7.95 -10.52 33.87
N SER A 157 6.77 -11.14 34.03
CA SER A 157 6.03 -11.15 35.30
C SER A 157 6.43 -12.28 36.25
N LEU A 158 7.41 -13.09 35.89
CA LEU A 158 7.91 -14.24 36.69
C LEU A 158 9.35 -14.06 37.21
N THR A 159 9.91 -12.87 37.08
CA THR A 159 11.18 -12.45 37.70
C THR A 159 10.97 -11.31 38.67
#